data_fac01a66513f817407e4cbd994d719ec
#
_entry.id   fac01a66513f817407e4cbd994d719ec
#
_cell.length_a   1.000
_cell.length_b   1.000
_cell.length_c   1.000
_cell.angle_alpha   90.00
_cell.angle_beta   90.00
_cell.angle_gamma   90.00
#
_symmetry.space_group_name_H-M   'P 1'
#
loop_
_entity.id
_entity.type
_entity.pdbx_description
1 polymer ?
#
loop_
_entity_poly.entity_id
_entity_poly.type
_entity_poly.pdbx_seq_one_letter_code
_entity_poly.pdbx_strand_id
1 'polypeptide(L)'
;MTMLRTATAAGFAAALALILPAAVLADETIVTADGDLVIHPIHHAALTLTWKGVTVLVDPAPLGKSDDPAAEFKALPAPQIILVTHEHGDHFNPQVLSAVAGSAPIVAPKDVTDKLPDGLKGNARPLAAGQSLDLDGIKVEAVPAYNITADRLKYHPKGRDDGFVLTIGGKRIYIAGDTEDTPEMRALKDIDVAFLPMNLPYTMDIAHAADAVKAFRPKVVIPYHYGDSDVNAFKAMVGEAADVRLLKWYPG
;
A
#
# COMPACT_ATOMS: atom_id res chain seq x y z
N MET A 1 -7.89 -78.14 29.21
CA MET A 1 -8.70 -76.88 29.26
C MET A 1 -7.74 -75.75 28.96
N THR A 2 -7.75 -75.30 27.73
CA THR A 2 -6.81 -74.26 27.22
C THR A 2 -7.63 -73.00 27.06
N MET A 3 -7.29 -71.97 27.85
CA MET A 3 -7.95 -70.65 27.74
C MET A 3 -7.27 -69.81 26.63
N LEU A 4 -8.07 -69.43 25.64
CA LEU A 4 -7.68 -68.52 24.56
C LEU A 4 -7.84 -67.07 25.07
N ARG A 5 -6.77 -66.32 25.10
CA ARG A 5 -6.80 -64.86 25.39
C ARG A 5 -6.92 -64.11 24.06
N THR A 6 -8.04 -63.41 23.89
CA THR A 6 -8.27 -62.50 22.81
C THR A 6 -7.60 -61.15 23.12
N ALA A 7 -6.66 -60.68 22.27
CA ALA A 7 -6.06 -59.36 22.33
C ALA A 7 -6.88 -58.41 21.44
N THR A 8 -7.48 -57.38 22.04
CA THR A 8 -8.11 -56.28 21.32
C THR A 8 -7.07 -55.25 20.95
N ALA A 9 -6.83 -55.06 19.66
CA ALA A 9 -5.99 -53.97 19.13
C ALA A 9 -6.82 -52.67 19.06
N ALA A 10 -6.43 -51.67 19.85
CA ALA A 10 -6.98 -50.34 19.76
C ALA A 10 -6.24 -49.57 18.61
N GLY A 11 -6.95 -49.32 17.53
CA GLY A 11 -6.43 -48.51 16.43
C GLY A 11 -6.48 -47.02 16.79
N PHE A 12 -5.33 -46.38 16.88
CA PHE A 12 -5.22 -44.92 16.93
C PHE A 12 -5.40 -44.35 15.51
N ALA A 13 -6.53 -43.70 15.28
CA ALA A 13 -6.73 -42.88 14.09
C ALA A 13 -6.05 -41.51 14.30
N ALA A 14 -4.90 -41.29 13.67
CA ALA A 14 -4.27 -39.97 13.62
C ALA A 14 -5.06 -39.10 12.65
N ALA A 15 -5.76 -38.10 13.17
CA ALA A 15 -6.37 -37.05 12.34
C ALA A 15 -5.28 -36.14 11.81
N LEU A 16 -4.98 -36.25 10.50
CA LEU A 16 -4.09 -35.34 9.79
C LEU A 16 -4.86 -34.03 9.56
N ALA A 17 -4.60 -33.03 10.39
CA ALA A 17 -5.11 -31.67 10.14
C ALA A 17 -4.45 -31.12 8.88
N LEU A 18 -5.23 -31.02 7.79
CA LEU A 18 -4.84 -30.24 6.61
C LEU A 18 -4.78 -28.77 7.01
N ILE A 19 -3.58 -28.25 7.22
CA ILE A 19 -3.34 -26.80 7.27
C ILE A 19 -3.49 -26.33 5.83
N LEU A 20 -4.68 -25.79 5.50
CA LEU A 20 -4.86 -25.03 4.26
C LEU A 20 -3.94 -23.81 4.33
N PRO A 21 -3.08 -23.56 3.33
CA PRO A 21 -2.31 -22.33 3.31
C PRO A 21 -3.31 -21.15 3.29
N ALA A 22 -3.08 -20.15 4.14
CA ALA A 22 -3.78 -18.89 4.05
C ALA A 22 -3.67 -18.41 2.59
N ALA A 23 -4.79 -17.98 2.00
CA ALA A 23 -4.78 -17.46 0.64
C ALA A 23 -3.80 -16.28 0.60
N VAL A 24 -2.62 -16.51 0.05
CA VAL A 24 -1.65 -15.44 -0.22
C VAL A 24 -2.33 -14.53 -1.24
N LEU A 25 -2.47 -13.25 -0.90
CA LEU A 25 -2.90 -12.25 -1.87
C LEU A 25 -1.91 -12.33 -3.04
N ALA A 26 -2.43 -12.44 -4.26
CA ALA A 26 -1.55 -12.64 -5.41
C ALA A 26 -0.69 -11.37 -5.62
N ASP A 27 0.62 -11.54 -5.55
CA ASP A 27 1.60 -10.50 -5.84
C ASP A 27 1.49 -10.09 -7.32
N GLU A 28 1.78 -8.83 -7.59
CA GLU A 28 1.91 -8.29 -8.95
C GLU A 28 3.41 -8.05 -9.23
N THR A 29 3.86 -8.39 -10.42
CA THR A 29 5.28 -8.26 -10.79
C THR A 29 5.45 -7.27 -11.94
N ILE A 30 6.33 -6.30 -11.76
CA ILE A 30 6.74 -5.35 -12.79
C ILE A 30 8.20 -5.63 -13.17
N VAL A 31 8.43 -6.00 -14.41
CA VAL A 31 9.79 -6.23 -14.94
C VAL A 31 10.53 -4.89 -15.02
N THR A 32 11.70 -4.82 -14.40
CA THR A 32 12.62 -3.68 -14.50
C THR A 32 13.93 -4.07 -15.19
N ALA A 33 14.77 -3.10 -15.51
CA ALA A 33 16.06 -3.37 -16.17
C ALA A 33 17.01 -4.18 -15.27
N ASP A 34 16.86 -4.08 -13.95
CA ASP A 34 17.78 -4.62 -12.95
C ASP A 34 17.14 -5.65 -12.01
N GLY A 35 16.12 -6.36 -12.45
CA GLY A 35 15.39 -7.35 -11.67
C GLY A 35 13.93 -6.96 -11.43
N ASP A 36 13.14 -7.90 -10.98
CA ASP A 36 11.70 -7.72 -10.83
C ASP A 36 11.36 -6.86 -9.61
N LEU A 37 10.40 -5.94 -9.78
CA LEU A 37 9.73 -5.25 -8.70
C LEU A 37 8.46 -6.03 -8.36
N VAL A 38 8.39 -6.54 -7.14
CA VAL A 38 7.22 -7.26 -6.63
C VAL A 38 6.38 -6.30 -5.81
N ILE A 39 5.09 -6.22 -6.14
CA ILE A 39 4.06 -5.44 -5.44
C ILE A 39 3.21 -6.42 -4.65
N HIS A 40 3.18 -6.30 -3.35
CA HIS A 40 2.34 -7.10 -2.48
C HIS A 40 1.27 -6.21 -1.82
N PRO A 41 0.00 -6.32 -2.23
CA PRO A 41 -1.10 -5.64 -1.56
C PRO A 41 -1.31 -6.26 -0.18
N ILE A 42 -1.46 -5.45 0.87
CA ILE A 42 -1.78 -5.92 2.21
C ILE A 42 -3.29 -5.75 2.43
N HIS A 43 -3.73 -4.53 2.54
CA HIS A 43 -5.15 -4.14 2.56
C HIS A 43 -5.26 -2.61 2.40
N HIS A 44 -6.44 -2.14 1.99
CA HIS A 44 -6.81 -0.72 1.93
C HIS A 44 -5.80 0.12 1.14
N ALA A 45 -4.86 0.79 1.83
CA ALA A 45 -3.76 1.54 1.22
C ALA A 45 -2.38 0.95 1.55
N ALA A 46 -2.32 -0.06 2.44
CA ALA A 46 -1.08 -0.67 2.86
C ALA A 46 -0.56 -1.66 1.81
N LEU A 47 0.72 -1.51 1.43
CA LEU A 47 1.39 -2.41 0.48
C LEU A 47 2.89 -2.48 0.74
N THR A 48 3.54 -3.50 0.19
CA THR A 48 4.99 -3.49 0.04
C THR A 48 5.40 -3.48 -1.43
N LEU A 49 6.54 -2.84 -1.68
CA LEU A 49 7.27 -2.85 -2.95
C LEU A 49 8.63 -3.47 -2.66
N THR A 50 8.93 -4.64 -3.24
CA THR A 50 10.21 -5.31 -3.02
C THR A 50 11.01 -5.38 -4.31
N TRP A 51 12.25 -4.85 -4.29
CA TRP A 51 13.17 -4.84 -5.41
C TRP A 51 14.60 -5.09 -4.94
N LYS A 52 15.28 -6.10 -5.50
CA LYS A 52 16.67 -6.46 -5.16
C LYS A 52 16.93 -6.63 -3.65
N GLY A 53 15.94 -7.13 -2.91
CA GLY A 53 16.03 -7.31 -1.45
C GLY A 53 15.74 -6.04 -0.63
N VAL A 54 15.50 -4.90 -1.26
CA VAL A 54 15.00 -3.69 -0.60
C VAL A 54 13.48 -3.72 -0.58
N THR A 55 12.88 -3.69 0.61
CA THR A 55 11.43 -3.63 0.82
C THR A 55 11.03 -2.23 1.26
N VAL A 56 10.16 -1.60 0.48
CA VAL A 56 9.47 -0.35 0.83
C VAL A 56 8.09 -0.72 1.37
N LEU A 57 7.79 -0.34 2.60
CA LEU A 57 6.47 -0.51 3.22
C LEU A 57 5.73 0.82 3.17
N VAL A 58 4.50 0.81 2.67
CA VAL A 58 3.67 2.00 2.47
C VAL A 58 2.45 1.94 3.36
N ASP A 59 2.15 3.07 4.00
CA ASP A 59 0.96 3.33 4.81
C ASP A 59 0.61 2.17 5.78
N PRO A 60 1.54 1.77 6.68
CA PRO A 60 1.35 0.62 7.55
C PRO A 60 0.39 0.92 8.70
N ALA A 61 -0.89 0.79 8.44
CA ALA A 61 -1.95 0.93 9.41
C ALA A 61 -2.95 -0.22 9.31
N PRO A 62 -3.50 -0.74 10.41
CA PRO A 62 -4.41 -1.89 10.38
C PRO A 62 -5.76 -1.52 9.77
N LEU A 63 -6.42 -2.47 9.12
CA LEU A 63 -7.81 -2.30 8.68
C LEU A 63 -8.76 -2.61 9.85
N GLY A 64 -9.37 -1.56 10.40
CA GLY A 64 -10.28 -1.68 11.54
C GLY A 64 -9.57 -1.85 12.88
N LYS A 65 -10.31 -2.38 13.88
CA LYS A 65 -9.79 -2.60 15.25
C LYS A 65 -9.15 -3.98 15.36
N SER A 66 -7.96 -4.06 15.95
CA SER A 66 -7.22 -5.28 16.21
C SER A 66 -6.58 -5.22 17.59
N ASP A 67 -6.51 -6.35 18.29
CA ASP A 67 -5.78 -6.49 19.57
C ASP A 67 -4.26 -6.44 19.37
N ASP A 68 -3.75 -6.90 18.21
CA ASP A 68 -2.38 -6.68 17.75
C ASP A 68 -2.39 -6.07 16.35
N PRO A 69 -2.41 -4.74 16.26
CA PRO A 69 -2.47 -4.03 14.96
C PRO A 69 -1.23 -4.25 14.09
N ALA A 70 -0.14 -4.75 14.67
CA ALA A 70 1.10 -4.99 13.96
C ALA A 70 1.28 -6.44 13.50
N ALA A 71 0.39 -7.36 13.85
CA ALA A 71 0.59 -8.81 13.63
C ALA A 71 0.86 -9.15 12.15
N GLU A 72 0.05 -8.63 11.23
CA GLU A 72 0.20 -8.86 9.79
C GLU A 72 1.49 -8.24 9.23
N PHE A 73 1.85 -7.04 9.68
CA PHE A 73 3.05 -6.34 9.24
C PHE A 73 4.34 -7.01 9.76
N LYS A 74 4.32 -7.61 10.96
CA LYS A 74 5.44 -8.39 11.51
C LYS A 74 5.71 -9.68 10.73
N ALA A 75 4.71 -10.22 10.03
CA ALA A 75 4.83 -11.40 9.21
C ALA A 75 5.50 -11.13 7.83
N LEU A 76 5.61 -9.86 7.44
CA LEU A 76 6.24 -9.43 6.20
C LEU A 76 7.77 -9.31 6.34
N PRO A 77 8.52 -9.29 5.23
CA PRO A 77 9.92 -8.91 5.25
C PRO A 77 10.12 -7.55 5.93
N ALA A 78 11.16 -7.45 6.78
CA ALA A 78 11.48 -6.19 7.45
C ALA A 78 11.73 -5.07 6.42
N PRO A 79 11.07 -3.90 6.56
CA PRO A 79 11.23 -2.81 5.59
C PRO A 79 12.62 -2.16 5.74
N GLN A 80 13.20 -1.76 4.60
CA GLN A 80 14.37 -0.90 4.52
C GLN A 80 13.97 0.58 4.37
N ILE A 81 12.76 0.83 3.88
CA ILE A 81 12.18 2.17 3.73
C ILE A 81 10.72 2.09 4.12
N ILE A 82 10.22 3.09 4.85
CA ILE A 82 8.79 3.23 5.13
C ILE A 82 8.31 4.56 4.55
N LEU A 83 7.19 4.53 3.84
CA LEU A 83 6.51 5.72 3.36
C LEU A 83 5.17 5.86 4.09
N VAL A 84 4.85 7.06 4.53
CA VAL A 84 3.52 7.39 5.07
C VAL A 84 3.02 8.63 4.37
N THR A 85 1.88 8.50 3.70
CA THR A 85 1.33 9.56 2.85
C THR A 85 0.70 10.68 3.68
N HIS A 86 0.06 10.36 4.79
CA HIS A 86 -0.59 11.34 5.67
C HIS A 86 -0.94 10.74 7.05
N GLU A 87 -1.52 11.57 7.93
CA GLU A 87 -1.69 11.29 9.36
C GLU A 87 -2.95 10.51 9.76
N HIS A 88 -3.87 10.22 8.83
CA HIS A 88 -5.10 9.50 9.17
C HIS A 88 -4.83 8.07 9.64
N GLY A 89 -5.69 7.57 10.53
CA GLY A 89 -5.45 6.32 11.26
C GLY A 89 -5.48 5.05 10.41
N ASP A 90 -5.94 5.11 9.17
CA ASP A 90 -5.94 4.05 8.17
C ASP A 90 -4.70 4.07 7.25
N HIS A 91 -3.79 5.05 7.43
CA HIS A 91 -2.48 5.18 6.77
C HIS A 91 -1.32 5.26 7.76
N PHE A 92 -1.55 5.86 8.93
CA PHE A 92 -0.54 6.10 9.96
C PHE A 92 -0.93 5.44 11.28
N ASN A 93 -0.15 4.45 11.71
CA ASN A 93 -0.33 3.83 13.02
C ASN A 93 1.01 3.78 13.80
N PRO A 94 1.14 4.58 14.89
CA PRO A 94 2.37 4.63 15.68
C PRO A 94 2.77 3.29 16.31
N GLN A 95 1.80 2.42 16.67
CA GLN A 95 2.09 1.11 17.27
C GLN A 95 2.67 0.15 16.21
N VAL A 96 2.10 0.14 15.01
CA VAL A 96 2.64 -0.65 13.89
C VAL A 96 4.04 -0.19 13.56
N LEU A 97 4.25 1.13 13.37
CA LEU A 97 5.57 1.68 13.08
C LEU A 97 6.60 1.31 14.16
N SER A 98 6.25 1.42 15.45
CA SER A 98 7.12 1.03 16.55
C SER A 98 7.52 -0.44 16.54
N ALA A 99 6.63 -1.29 16.01
CA ALA A 99 6.85 -2.74 15.96
C ALA A 99 7.70 -3.20 14.77
N VAL A 100 7.66 -2.47 13.63
CA VAL A 100 8.24 -2.96 12.36
C VAL A 100 9.36 -2.07 11.79
N ALA A 101 9.47 -0.81 12.20
CA ALA A 101 10.39 0.13 11.55
C ALA A 101 11.86 -0.21 11.78
N GLY A 102 12.23 -0.74 12.96
CA GLY A 102 13.64 -0.92 13.30
C GLY A 102 14.44 0.37 13.08
N SER A 103 15.44 0.34 12.20
CA SER A 103 16.23 1.51 11.80
C SER A 103 15.83 2.10 10.44
N ALA A 104 14.78 1.59 9.80
CA ALA A 104 14.35 2.05 8.49
C ALA A 104 13.97 3.54 8.51
N PRO A 105 14.42 4.36 7.54
CA PRO A 105 13.96 5.73 7.40
C PRO A 105 12.45 5.75 7.13
N ILE A 106 11.76 6.69 7.79
CA ILE A 106 10.32 6.94 7.63
C ILE A 106 10.17 8.26 6.88
N VAL A 107 9.86 8.16 5.59
CA VAL A 107 9.63 9.29 4.70
C VAL A 107 8.16 9.67 4.75
N ALA A 108 7.86 10.89 5.11
CA ALA A 108 6.49 11.36 5.27
C ALA A 108 6.41 12.90 5.26
N PRO A 109 5.22 13.48 5.07
CA PRO A 109 4.99 14.91 5.33
C PRO A 109 5.33 15.27 6.77
N LYS A 110 5.58 16.57 7.01
CA LYS A 110 5.97 17.07 8.34
C LYS A 110 4.94 16.74 9.42
N ASP A 111 3.66 16.80 9.10
CA ASP A 111 2.56 16.52 10.04
C ASP A 111 2.59 15.09 10.59
N VAL A 112 3.03 14.13 9.78
CA VAL A 112 3.27 12.74 10.19
C VAL A 112 4.55 12.63 11.02
N THR A 113 5.67 13.20 10.53
CA THR A 113 6.96 13.07 11.22
C THR A 113 6.97 13.73 12.60
N ASP A 114 6.21 14.79 12.79
CA ASP A 114 6.02 15.44 14.12
C ASP A 114 5.27 14.52 15.10
N LYS A 115 4.42 13.61 14.62
CA LYS A 115 3.61 12.67 15.42
C LYS A 115 4.27 11.31 15.64
N LEU A 116 5.46 11.08 15.09
CA LEU A 116 6.18 9.83 15.34
C LEU A 116 6.49 9.67 16.84
N PRO A 117 6.40 8.45 17.38
CA PRO A 117 6.87 8.15 18.73
C PRO A 117 8.32 8.58 18.95
N ASP A 118 8.68 8.95 20.16
CA ASP A 118 10.04 9.44 20.48
C ASP A 118 11.14 8.47 20.05
N GLY A 119 10.92 7.17 20.21
CA GLY A 119 11.85 6.12 19.76
C GLY A 119 12.06 6.05 18.25
N LEU A 120 11.20 6.69 17.44
CA LEU A 120 11.29 6.73 15.99
C LEU A 120 11.66 8.11 15.42
N LYS A 121 11.82 9.12 16.25
CA LYS A 121 12.21 10.47 15.79
C LYS A 121 13.50 10.48 14.98
N GLY A 122 14.46 9.60 15.34
CA GLY A 122 15.72 9.46 14.60
C GLY A 122 15.56 8.87 13.19
N ASN A 123 14.47 8.15 12.93
CA ASN A 123 14.15 7.56 11.63
C ASN A 123 13.46 8.56 10.68
N ALA A 124 12.93 9.67 11.20
CA ALA A 124 12.17 10.64 10.44
C ALA A 124 12.96 11.24 9.27
N ARG A 125 12.34 11.24 8.11
CA ARG A 125 12.82 11.93 6.90
C ARG A 125 11.67 12.75 6.34
N PRO A 126 11.44 13.95 6.91
CA PRO A 126 10.37 14.82 6.41
C PRO A 126 10.66 15.18 4.95
N LEU A 127 9.66 15.01 4.10
CA LEU A 127 9.73 15.32 2.68
C LEU A 127 8.49 16.13 2.31
N ALA A 128 8.66 17.32 1.78
CA ALA A 128 7.56 18.15 1.36
C ALA A 128 7.32 18.04 -0.16
N ALA A 129 6.12 18.34 -0.60
CA ALA A 129 5.74 18.37 -1.99
C ALA A 129 6.78 19.09 -2.89
N GLY A 130 7.16 18.44 -3.98
CA GLY A 130 8.18 18.93 -4.92
C GLY A 130 9.63 18.66 -4.49
N GLN A 131 9.86 18.12 -3.29
CA GLN A 131 11.18 17.66 -2.86
C GLN A 131 11.41 16.19 -3.23
N SER A 132 12.68 15.78 -3.22
CA SER A 132 13.06 14.39 -3.42
C SER A 132 14.27 14.01 -2.57
N LEU A 133 14.41 12.70 -2.32
CA LEU A 133 15.59 12.11 -1.67
C LEU A 133 15.88 10.73 -2.27
N ASP A 134 17.12 10.26 -2.13
CA ASP A 134 17.55 8.94 -2.58
C ASP A 134 17.85 8.06 -1.36
N LEU A 135 17.27 6.86 -1.35
CA LEU A 135 17.46 5.85 -0.32
C LEU A 135 17.69 4.48 -0.98
N ASP A 136 18.79 3.84 -0.69
CA ASP A 136 19.14 2.48 -1.16
C ASP A 136 18.94 2.27 -2.68
N GLY A 137 19.21 3.31 -3.48
CA GLY A 137 19.06 3.28 -4.95
C GLY A 137 17.62 3.50 -5.43
N ILE A 138 16.72 3.86 -4.52
CA ILE A 138 15.35 4.27 -4.82
C ILE A 138 15.23 5.77 -4.63
N LYS A 139 14.88 6.50 -5.69
CA LYS A 139 14.53 7.92 -5.58
C LYS A 139 13.07 8.06 -5.17
N VAL A 140 12.80 8.84 -4.13
CA VAL A 140 11.45 9.18 -3.65
C VAL A 140 11.20 10.66 -3.87
N GLU A 141 10.14 10.99 -4.61
CA GLU A 141 9.70 12.36 -4.92
C GLU A 141 8.32 12.58 -4.30
N ALA A 142 8.13 13.62 -3.49
CA ALA A 142 6.82 13.95 -2.93
C ALA A 142 5.96 14.73 -3.94
N VAL A 143 4.69 14.33 -4.05
CA VAL A 143 3.68 14.93 -4.93
C VAL A 143 2.52 15.41 -4.06
N PRO A 144 2.00 16.64 -4.19
CA PRO A 144 0.88 17.10 -3.37
C PRO A 144 -0.33 16.18 -3.48
N ALA A 145 -0.87 15.77 -2.34
CA ALA A 145 -2.12 15.02 -2.23
C ALA A 145 -3.15 15.87 -1.48
N TYR A 146 -4.30 16.16 -2.09
CA TYR A 146 -5.34 16.97 -1.46
C TYR A 146 -6.66 16.88 -2.21
N ASN A 147 -7.74 17.29 -1.54
CA ASN A 147 -9.05 17.41 -2.16
C ASN A 147 -9.26 18.82 -2.73
N ILE A 148 -10.01 18.89 -3.83
CA ILE A 148 -10.36 20.14 -4.55
C ILE A 148 -11.85 20.47 -4.48
N THR A 149 -12.72 19.49 -4.20
CA THR A 149 -14.16 19.65 -4.06
C THR A 149 -14.48 20.32 -2.72
N ALA A 150 -15.28 21.37 -2.74
CA ALA A 150 -15.50 22.27 -1.59
C ALA A 150 -15.93 21.58 -0.30
N ASP A 151 -16.82 20.59 -0.35
CA ASP A 151 -17.32 19.83 0.79
C ASP A 151 -16.37 18.75 1.29
N ARG A 152 -15.30 18.45 0.53
CA ARG A 152 -14.28 17.44 0.83
C ARG A 152 -12.94 18.03 1.29
N LEU A 153 -12.73 19.34 1.18
CA LEU A 153 -11.48 20.02 1.60
C LEU A 153 -11.08 19.71 3.04
N LYS A 154 -12.06 19.46 3.91
CA LYS A 154 -11.86 19.16 5.33
C LYS A 154 -11.13 17.83 5.58
N TYR A 155 -11.21 16.88 4.66
CA TYR A 155 -10.56 15.57 4.79
C TYR A 155 -9.07 15.66 4.45
N HIS A 156 -8.75 16.25 3.30
CA HIS A 156 -7.37 16.36 2.79
C HIS A 156 -7.14 17.80 2.29
N PRO A 157 -6.78 18.72 3.22
CA PRO A 157 -6.49 20.10 2.85
C PRO A 157 -5.17 20.20 2.09
N LYS A 158 -5.09 21.12 1.13
CA LYS A 158 -3.87 21.36 0.35
C LYS A 158 -2.69 21.75 1.25
N GLY A 159 -1.54 21.10 1.05
CA GLY A 159 -0.26 21.41 1.71
C GLY A 159 -0.02 20.65 3.01
N ARG A 160 -0.87 19.68 3.37
CA ARG A 160 -0.68 18.81 4.54
C ARG A 160 -0.18 17.42 4.15
N ASP A 161 -0.77 16.81 3.14
CA ASP A 161 -0.60 15.42 2.75
C ASP A 161 0.18 15.31 1.44
N ASP A 162 0.92 14.23 1.25
CA ASP A 162 1.69 13.97 0.03
C ASP A 162 1.47 12.53 -0.46
N GLY A 163 1.38 12.37 -1.77
CA GLY A 163 1.68 11.12 -2.45
C GLY A 163 3.16 11.04 -2.79
N PHE A 164 3.61 9.92 -3.37
CA PHE A 164 5.01 9.72 -3.72
C PHE A 164 5.17 9.15 -5.13
N VAL A 165 6.17 9.63 -5.87
CA VAL A 165 6.69 8.94 -7.04
C VAL A 165 8.02 8.31 -6.68
N LEU A 166 8.10 6.97 -6.78
CA LEU A 166 9.34 6.22 -6.59
C LEU A 166 9.93 5.89 -7.95
N THR A 167 11.24 6.11 -8.10
CA THR A 167 11.99 5.55 -9.24
C THR A 167 12.76 4.34 -8.77
N ILE A 168 12.36 3.16 -9.27
CA ILE A 168 12.89 1.84 -8.89
C ILE A 168 13.28 1.06 -10.15
N GLY A 169 14.55 0.72 -10.33
CA GLY A 169 15.02 -0.02 -11.51
C GLY A 169 14.64 0.64 -12.84
N GLY A 170 14.60 1.98 -12.89
CA GLY A 170 14.20 2.77 -14.05
C GLY A 170 12.68 2.86 -14.27
N LYS A 171 11.84 2.29 -13.39
CA LYS A 171 10.38 2.41 -13.40
C LYS A 171 9.91 3.51 -12.45
N ARG A 172 8.91 4.27 -12.86
CA ARG A 172 8.29 5.31 -12.03
C ARG A 172 6.97 4.80 -11.48
N ILE A 173 6.89 4.70 -10.16
CA ILE A 173 5.74 4.15 -9.42
C ILE A 173 5.09 5.29 -8.63
N TYR A 174 3.87 5.66 -8.97
CA TYR A 174 3.11 6.70 -8.26
C TYR A 174 2.17 6.08 -7.25
N ILE A 175 2.30 6.50 -6.00
CA ILE A 175 1.39 6.18 -4.89
C ILE A 175 0.70 7.48 -4.53
N ALA A 176 -0.60 7.57 -4.82
CA ALA A 176 -1.32 8.84 -4.74
C ALA A 176 -1.54 9.35 -3.31
N GLY A 177 -1.65 8.44 -2.32
CA GLY A 177 -2.23 8.78 -1.03
C GLY A 177 -3.72 9.10 -1.18
N ASP A 178 -4.29 9.76 -0.20
CA ASP A 178 -5.67 10.22 -0.26
C ASP A 178 -5.76 11.59 -0.91
N THR A 179 -6.39 11.63 -2.07
CA THR A 179 -6.45 12.83 -2.91
C THR A 179 -7.61 12.76 -3.90
N GLU A 180 -8.04 13.90 -4.37
CA GLU A 180 -8.76 14.00 -5.65
C GLU A 180 -7.76 14.17 -6.80
N ASP A 181 -8.28 14.26 -8.02
CA ASP A 181 -7.52 14.36 -9.28
C ASP A 181 -6.91 15.76 -9.47
N THR A 182 -5.98 16.10 -8.62
CA THR A 182 -5.30 17.40 -8.58
C THR A 182 -4.62 17.76 -9.89
N PRO A 183 -4.40 19.06 -10.18
CA PRO A 183 -3.58 19.50 -11.33
C PRO A 183 -2.19 18.87 -11.34
N GLU A 184 -1.59 18.68 -10.16
CA GLU A 184 -0.26 18.07 -10.00
C GLU A 184 -0.28 16.60 -10.39
N MET A 185 -1.30 15.82 -9.99
CA MET A 185 -1.48 14.43 -10.44
C MET A 185 -1.64 14.37 -11.96
N ARG A 186 -2.52 15.20 -12.54
CA ARG A 186 -2.78 15.24 -13.98
C ARG A 186 -1.56 15.67 -14.81
N ALA A 187 -0.60 16.37 -14.20
CA ALA A 187 0.63 16.80 -14.85
C ALA A 187 1.76 15.76 -14.80
N LEU A 188 1.61 14.66 -14.06
CA LEU A 188 2.61 13.59 -13.99
C LEU A 188 2.95 13.04 -15.37
N LYS A 189 4.22 12.65 -15.58
CA LYS A 189 4.71 12.09 -16.83
C LYS A 189 5.48 10.81 -16.59
N ASP A 190 5.45 9.94 -17.60
CA ASP A 190 6.25 8.71 -17.65
C ASP A 190 6.03 7.78 -16.44
N ILE A 191 4.78 7.71 -15.95
CA ILE A 191 4.42 6.82 -14.85
C ILE A 191 4.22 5.40 -15.40
N ASP A 192 4.99 4.45 -14.87
CA ASP A 192 4.86 3.03 -15.24
C ASP A 192 3.72 2.36 -14.48
N VAL A 193 3.56 2.66 -13.18
CA VAL A 193 2.48 2.13 -12.34
C VAL A 193 1.92 3.25 -11.48
N ALA A 194 0.60 3.37 -11.37
CA ALA A 194 -0.07 4.31 -10.48
C ALA A 194 -1.05 3.59 -9.56
N PHE A 195 -0.98 3.86 -8.26
CA PHE A 195 -1.98 3.48 -7.27
C PHE A 195 -2.91 4.66 -7.04
N LEU A 196 -4.21 4.50 -7.30
CA LEU A 196 -5.19 5.58 -7.19
C LEU A 196 -6.32 5.23 -6.22
N PRO A 197 -6.64 6.13 -5.26
CA PRO A 197 -7.78 5.97 -4.38
C PRO A 197 -9.08 6.31 -5.11
N MET A 198 -10.18 5.69 -4.69
CA MET A 198 -11.52 6.04 -5.18
C MET A 198 -12.60 5.71 -4.15
N ASN A 199 -12.56 6.40 -3.02
CA ASN A 199 -13.42 6.15 -1.85
C ASN A 199 -14.15 7.42 -1.40
N LEU A 200 -15.36 7.64 -1.89
CA LEU A 200 -16.20 8.74 -1.43
C LEU A 200 -16.65 8.55 0.02
N PRO A 201 -16.79 9.61 0.81
CA PRO A 201 -16.60 11.03 0.46
C PRO A 201 -15.16 11.53 0.67
N TYR A 202 -14.21 10.67 0.97
CA TYR A 202 -12.87 11.04 1.43
C TYR A 202 -11.93 11.44 0.29
N THR A 203 -12.02 10.75 -0.83
CA THR A 203 -11.18 10.96 -2.02
C THR A 203 -12.05 11.24 -3.26
N MET A 204 -11.67 10.82 -4.44
CA MET A 204 -12.43 10.99 -5.67
C MET A 204 -13.40 9.81 -5.94
N ASP A 205 -14.35 10.00 -6.83
CA ASP A 205 -15.14 8.91 -7.39
C ASP A 205 -14.42 8.22 -8.57
N ILE A 206 -15.01 7.11 -9.04
CA ILE A 206 -14.44 6.32 -10.15
C ILE A 206 -14.39 7.09 -11.48
N ALA A 207 -15.29 8.05 -11.70
CA ALA A 207 -15.31 8.84 -12.94
C ALA A 207 -14.16 9.85 -12.96
N HIS A 208 -13.93 10.57 -11.86
CA HIS A 208 -12.79 11.49 -11.70
C HIS A 208 -11.46 10.72 -11.76
N ALA A 209 -11.37 9.55 -11.10
CA ALA A 209 -10.18 8.70 -11.18
C ALA A 209 -9.88 8.24 -12.62
N ALA A 210 -10.90 7.79 -13.37
CA ALA A 210 -10.73 7.38 -14.76
C ALA A 210 -10.33 8.56 -15.68
N ASP A 211 -10.87 9.76 -15.42
CA ASP A 211 -10.52 10.96 -16.16
C ASP A 211 -9.07 11.42 -15.87
N ALA A 212 -8.64 11.32 -14.60
CA ALA A 212 -7.24 11.54 -14.24
C ALA A 212 -6.31 10.57 -14.99
N VAL A 213 -6.61 9.26 -15.03
CA VAL A 213 -5.84 8.26 -15.78
C VAL A 213 -5.70 8.66 -17.25
N LYS A 214 -6.78 9.11 -17.89
CA LYS A 214 -6.75 9.58 -19.29
C LYS A 214 -5.88 10.82 -19.48
N ALA A 215 -5.72 11.66 -18.45
CA ALA A 215 -4.92 12.88 -18.50
C ALA A 215 -3.42 12.59 -18.37
N PHE A 216 -2.96 11.85 -17.34
CA PHE A 216 -1.53 11.60 -17.12
C PHE A 216 -1.01 10.28 -17.71
N ARG A 217 -1.91 9.38 -18.16
CA ARG A 217 -1.65 8.18 -18.96
C ARG A 217 -0.56 7.26 -18.38
N PRO A 218 -0.72 6.74 -17.17
CA PRO A 218 0.20 5.74 -16.65
C PRO A 218 0.10 4.47 -17.50
N LYS A 219 1.16 3.64 -17.57
CA LYS A 219 1.09 2.37 -18.31
C LYS A 219 0.18 1.36 -17.62
N VAL A 220 0.29 1.28 -16.29
CA VAL A 220 -0.53 0.42 -15.43
C VAL A 220 -1.20 1.30 -14.37
N VAL A 221 -2.46 1.04 -14.06
CA VAL A 221 -3.16 1.63 -12.92
C VAL A 221 -3.75 0.53 -12.03
N ILE A 222 -3.54 0.67 -10.74
CA ILE A 222 -4.02 -0.25 -9.71
C ILE A 222 -4.92 0.55 -8.77
N PRO A 223 -6.24 0.31 -8.80
CA PRO A 223 -7.13 0.90 -7.81
C PRO A 223 -6.81 0.33 -6.43
N TYR A 224 -6.67 1.21 -5.43
CA TYR A 224 -6.51 0.86 -4.03
C TYR A 224 -7.35 1.83 -3.19
N HIS A 225 -7.49 1.65 -1.88
CA HIS A 225 -8.32 2.53 -1.06
C HIS A 225 -9.68 2.86 -1.72
N TYR A 226 -10.37 1.84 -2.22
CA TYR A 226 -11.60 2.04 -3.00
C TYR A 226 -12.89 1.71 -2.22
N GLY A 227 -12.80 1.14 -0.99
CA GLY A 227 -13.97 0.76 -0.21
C GLY A 227 -14.97 -0.06 -1.04
N ASP A 228 -16.20 0.43 -1.14
CA ASP A 228 -17.30 -0.21 -1.90
C ASP A 228 -17.41 0.29 -3.35
N SER A 229 -16.44 1.07 -3.86
CA SER A 229 -16.48 1.57 -5.23
C SER A 229 -16.37 0.44 -6.26
N ASP A 230 -17.12 0.54 -7.35
CA ASP A 230 -17.11 -0.46 -8.43
C ASP A 230 -15.85 -0.32 -9.31
N VAL A 231 -14.80 -1.07 -8.94
CA VAL A 231 -13.53 -1.07 -9.68
C VAL A 231 -13.63 -1.71 -11.06
N ASN A 232 -14.67 -2.52 -11.34
CA ASN A 232 -14.91 -3.04 -12.68
C ASN A 232 -15.51 -1.95 -13.59
N ALA A 233 -16.41 -1.13 -13.06
CA ALA A 233 -16.89 0.06 -13.77
C ALA A 233 -15.74 1.06 -14.01
N PHE A 234 -14.86 1.30 -13.01
CA PHE A 234 -13.64 2.07 -13.19
C PHE A 234 -12.79 1.54 -14.35
N LYS A 235 -12.50 0.23 -14.36
CA LYS A 235 -11.74 -0.42 -15.45
C LYS A 235 -12.38 -0.18 -16.82
N ALA A 236 -13.70 -0.32 -16.91
CA ALA A 236 -14.44 -0.05 -18.15
C ALA A 236 -14.34 1.43 -18.59
N MET A 237 -14.37 2.38 -17.63
CA MET A 237 -14.23 3.81 -17.90
C MET A 237 -12.83 4.19 -18.37
N VAL A 238 -11.78 3.57 -17.82
CA VAL A 238 -10.39 3.78 -18.24
C VAL A 238 -10.18 3.30 -19.68
N GLY A 239 -10.76 2.16 -20.04
CA GLY A 239 -10.64 1.57 -21.37
C GLY A 239 -9.18 1.31 -21.75
N GLU A 240 -8.76 1.79 -22.93
CA GLU A 240 -7.40 1.58 -23.46
C GLU A 240 -6.37 2.64 -22.98
N ALA A 241 -6.77 3.55 -22.10
CA ALA A 241 -5.88 4.62 -21.64
C ALA A 241 -4.74 4.11 -20.74
N ALA A 242 -4.96 2.99 -20.04
CA ALA A 242 -3.98 2.29 -19.20
C ALA A 242 -4.38 0.82 -19.00
N ASP A 243 -3.42 -0.04 -18.66
CA ASP A 243 -3.69 -1.41 -18.20
C ASP A 243 -4.19 -1.37 -16.74
N VAL A 244 -5.48 -1.65 -16.53
CA VAL A 244 -6.08 -1.66 -15.18
C VAL A 244 -5.94 -3.05 -14.57
N ARG A 245 -5.15 -3.15 -13.49
CA ARG A 245 -4.92 -4.38 -12.74
C ARG A 245 -5.66 -4.32 -11.41
N LEU A 246 -6.60 -5.26 -11.22
CA LEU A 246 -7.41 -5.36 -10.02
C LEU A 246 -6.75 -6.33 -9.04
N LEU A 247 -6.09 -5.80 -8.02
CA LEU A 247 -5.52 -6.60 -6.95
C LEU A 247 -6.54 -6.77 -5.81
N LYS A 248 -6.30 -7.75 -4.94
CA LYS A 248 -7.19 -8.02 -3.82
C LYS A 248 -6.75 -7.21 -2.59
N TRP A 249 -7.46 -6.13 -2.30
CA TRP A 249 -7.18 -5.23 -1.16
C TRP A 249 -8.07 -5.50 0.06
N TYR A 250 -9.18 -6.20 -0.12
CA TYR A 250 -10.14 -6.46 0.94
C TYR A 250 -10.45 -7.95 1.01
N PRO A 251 -10.67 -8.51 2.22
CA PRO A 251 -11.15 -9.86 2.35
C PRO A 251 -12.50 -9.98 1.62
N GLY A 252 -12.69 -11.07 0.86
CA GLY A 252 -13.93 -11.38 0.16
C GLY A 252 -14.88 -12.15 1.05
#